data_cd9f2c8d9c6883b62021adbe0398d89c
#
_entry.id   cd9f2c8d9c6883b62021adbe0398d89c
#
_cell.length_a   1.000
_cell.length_b   1.000
_cell.length_c   1.000
_cell.angle_alpha   90.00
_cell.angle_beta   90.00
_cell.angle_gamma   90.00
#
_symmetry.space_group_name_H-M   'P 1'
#
loop_
_entity.id
_entity.type
_entity.pdbx_description
1 polymer ?
#
loop_
_entity_poly.entity_id
_entity_poly.type
_entity_poly.pdbx_seq_one_letter_code
_entity_poly.pdbx_strand_id
1 'polypeptide(L)'
;MRSSYRLALAGVAAAALLAVGCSSSGSSGSSSGGANWATETSASGGGGMTALVAAAKKEGTLNVIALPPTWANYGAILSAFTAKYGIKINSALPDGSSQQEVQAVKTEHGTAKAPDVLDVGMAVALANTTLFTPYQVSSWSDIPTAQKEPTGLWYQDYGGYMAVGYSSKFGTITSLNDLLSPKFKGAVALNGNPTSANAALNGVMMANLAEGGSPGSIADGVAFFKKLKAAGNFSPVQATGATIKAGTTPVVFNWDYLNLPSYVGVSNWKVFIPQNAVLGGYYAQAINKGAPHPAAARLWEEFLYSQAASGGQNLWLAGGARPVEQAAMQTNGSINTTDAGKLPSVS
;
A
#
# COMPACT_ATOMS: atom_id res chain seq x y z
N MET A 1 -69.86 -26.05 37.20
CA MET A 1 -69.88 -26.09 38.66
C MET A 1 -69.01 -25.06 39.21
N ARG A 2 -69.51 -23.94 39.60
CA ARG A 2 -69.53 -23.38 40.98
C ARG A 2 -68.15 -23.07 41.51
N SER A 3 -67.77 -21.79 41.61
CA SER A 3 -68.10 -20.84 42.69
C SER A 3 -66.93 -20.75 43.66
N SER A 4 -66.43 -19.70 44.22
CA SER A 4 -66.93 -18.36 44.52
C SER A 4 -65.74 -17.59 45.19
N TYR A 5 -65.68 -16.26 44.97
CA TYR A 5 -65.49 -15.14 45.89
C TYR A 5 -64.67 -15.25 47.17
N ARG A 6 -63.79 -14.29 47.52
CA ARG A 6 -64.12 -13.08 48.27
C ARG A 6 -62.99 -12.07 48.38
N LEU A 7 -63.39 -10.81 48.31
CA LEU A 7 -62.67 -9.59 48.69
C LEU A 7 -62.28 -9.54 50.16
N ALA A 8 -61.28 -8.79 50.49
CA ALA A 8 -61.26 -7.89 51.64
C ALA A 8 -60.29 -6.70 51.43
N LEU A 9 -60.85 -5.50 51.69
CA LEU A 9 -60.22 -4.18 51.66
C LEU A 9 -59.52 -3.88 52.98
N ALA A 10 -58.67 -2.86 52.88
CA ALA A 10 -58.43 -1.72 53.81
C ALA A 10 -57.06 -1.66 54.49
N GLY A 11 -56.49 -0.47 54.37
CA GLY A 11 -55.76 0.19 55.40
C GLY A 11 -54.71 1.21 54.91
N VAL A 12 -55.12 2.47 54.89
CA VAL A 12 -54.29 3.65 54.63
C VAL A 12 -53.34 3.93 55.81
N ALA A 13 -52.08 4.30 55.53
CA ALA A 13 -51.34 5.21 56.39
C ALA A 13 -50.24 5.89 55.59
N ALA A 14 -50.32 7.18 55.48
CA ALA A 14 -49.31 8.07 54.91
C ALA A 14 -48.23 8.39 55.95
N ALA A 15 -46.98 8.32 55.53
CA ALA A 15 -45.89 9.00 56.22
C ALA A 15 -44.91 9.54 55.21
N ALA A 16 -44.83 10.86 55.12
CA ALA A 16 -43.89 11.62 54.37
C ALA A 16 -42.55 11.69 55.17
N LEU A 17 -41.45 11.32 54.52
CA LEU A 17 -40.11 11.65 55.00
C LEU A 17 -39.28 12.15 53.80
N LEU A 18 -38.90 13.43 53.90
CA LEU A 18 -37.95 14.11 53.08
C LEU A 18 -36.58 13.46 53.24
N ALA A 19 -35.97 12.94 52.15
CA ALA A 19 -34.57 12.59 52.08
C ALA A 19 -33.92 13.36 50.95
N VAL A 20 -32.92 14.10 51.31
CA VAL A 20 -32.02 14.97 50.58
C VAL A 20 -31.37 14.16 49.43
N GLY A 21 -31.38 14.73 48.23
CA GLY A 21 -30.75 14.18 47.04
C GLY A 21 -29.25 14.15 47.14
N CYS A 22 -28.68 12.98 46.88
CA CYS A 22 -27.31 12.84 46.35
C CYS A 22 -27.42 12.70 44.86
N SER A 23 -26.96 13.67 44.13
CA SER A 23 -26.75 13.62 42.69
C SER A 23 -25.72 12.56 42.36
N SER A 24 -26.12 11.37 42.04
CA SER A 24 -25.29 10.40 41.34
C SER A 24 -25.19 10.84 39.87
N SER A 25 -24.01 11.31 39.51
CA SER A 25 -23.59 11.46 38.12
C SER A 25 -23.97 10.22 37.35
N GLY A 26 -24.90 10.34 36.43
CA GLY A 26 -25.28 9.30 35.52
C GLY A 26 -24.09 8.90 34.67
N SER A 27 -23.53 7.74 34.96
CA SER A 27 -22.73 7.02 33.98
C SER A 27 -23.67 6.72 32.81
N SER A 28 -23.46 7.44 31.72
CA SER A 28 -24.02 7.08 30.42
C SER A 28 -23.64 5.64 30.13
N GLY A 29 -24.59 4.74 30.24
CA GLY A 29 -24.44 3.36 29.85
C GLY A 29 -24.03 3.32 28.38
N SER A 30 -22.78 2.98 28.12
CA SER A 30 -22.32 2.63 26.81
C SER A 30 -23.16 1.45 26.33
N SER A 31 -24.02 1.69 25.36
CA SER A 31 -24.67 0.64 24.61
C SER A 31 -23.59 -0.28 24.06
N SER A 32 -23.63 -1.55 24.40
CA SER A 32 -22.74 -2.61 23.95
C SER A 32 -22.97 -3.01 22.47
N GLY A 33 -23.27 -2.08 21.60
CA GLY A 33 -23.17 -2.21 20.17
C GLY A 33 -21.71 -1.98 19.79
N GLY A 34 -20.99 -3.02 19.38
CA GLY A 34 -19.60 -2.87 18.90
C GLY A 34 -19.52 -1.85 17.78
N ALA A 35 -18.36 -1.19 17.63
CA ALA A 35 -18.13 -0.20 16.58
C ALA A 35 -18.45 -0.77 15.19
N ASN A 36 -19.07 0.06 14.34
CA ASN A 36 -19.26 -0.29 12.94
C ASN A 36 -17.99 0.01 12.15
N TRP A 37 -17.08 -0.93 12.08
CA TRP A 37 -15.81 -0.74 11.41
C TRP A 37 -15.92 -0.40 9.92
N ALA A 38 -17.06 -0.63 9.28
CA ALA A 38 -17.26 -0.19 7.89
C ALA A 38 -17.28 1.35 7.74
N THR A 39 -17.61 2.07 8.83
CA THR A 39 -17.74 3.54 8.84
C THR A 39 -16.78 4.26 9.76
N GLU A 40 -16.03 3.53 10.60
CA GLU A 40 -15.03 4.15 11.46
C GLU A 40 -13.88 4.73 10.63
N THR A 41 -13.48 5.96 10.97
CA THR A 41 -12.45 6.71 10.27
C THR A 41 -11.10 6.72 10.99
N SER A 42 -11.02 6.11 12.16
CA SER A 42 -9.77 5.89 12.91
C SER A 42 -9.94 4.77 13.93
N ALA A 43 -8.84 4.22 14.42
CA ALA A 43 -8.89 3.24 15.51
C ALA A 43 -9.51 3.81 16.78
N SER A 44 -9.20 5.10 17.11
CA SER A 44 -9.74 5.77 18.30
C SER A 44 -11.26 5.96 18.23
N GLY A 45 -11.81 6.26 17.06
CA GLY A 45 -13.26 6.37 16.84
C GLY A 45 -14.01 5.07 17.12
N GLY A 46 -13.42 3.93 16.77
CA GLY A 46 -13.99 2.59 16.97
C GLY A 46 -13.69 1.96 18.34
N GLY A 47 -13.16 2.71 19.30
CA GLY A 47 -12.84 2.20 20.65
C GLY A 47 -11.39 1.76 20.86
N GLY A 48 -10.49 2.17 19.95
CA GLY A 48 -9.05 1.97 20.04
C GLY A 48 -8.55 0.68 19.40
N MET A 49 -7.22 0.55 19.38
CA MET A 49 -6.53 -0.58 18.74
C MET A 49 -6.96 -1.95 19.29
N THR A 50 -7.26 -2.05 20.59
CA THR A 50 -7.73 -3.32 21.19
C THR A 50 -9.06 -3.75 20.59
N ALA A 51 -10.00 -2.81 20.42
CA ALA A 51 -11.30 -3.08 19.80
C ALA A 51 -11.16 -3.45 18.32
N LEU A 52 -10.29 -2.73 17.59
CA LEU A 52 -10.00 -3.01 16.18
C LEU A 52 -9.42 -4.42 16.01
N VAL A 53 -8.40 -4.79 16.81
CA VAL A 53 -7.78 -6.13 16.76
C VAL A 53 -8.81 -7.22 17.07
N ALA A 54 -9.68 -7.01 18.06
CA ALA A 54 -10.72 -7.99 18.42
C ALA A 54 -11.73 -8.17 17.29
N ALA A 55 -12.17 -7.08 16.66
CA ALA A 55 -13.09 -7.11 15.51
C ALA A 55 -12.46 -7.78 14.29
N ALA A 56 -11.24 -7.42 13.93
CA ALA A 56 -10.52 -8.00 12.80
C ALA A 56 -10.27 -9.51 12.99
N LYS A 57 -9.92 -9.94 14.21
CA LYS A 57 -9.80 -11.37 14.54
C LYS A 57 -11.14 -12.12 14.43
N LYS A 58 -12.25 -11.46 14.74
CA LYS A 58 -13.58 -12.04 14.57
C LYS A 58 -13.95 -12.20 13.08
N GLU A 59 -13.52 -11.25 12.21
CA GLU A 59 -13.63 -11.40 10.75
C GLU A 59 -12.73 -12.52 10.24
N GLY A 60 -11.54 -12.68 10.82
CA GLY A 60 -10.63 -13.82 10.65
C GLY A 60 -9.90 -13.87 9.30
N THR A 61 -10.26 -12.99 8.38
CA THR A 61 -9.75 -12.98 7.00
C THR A 61 -9.49 -11.55 6.52
N LEU A 62 -8.49 -11.41 5.64
CA LEU A 62 -8.21 -10.20 4.87
C LEU A 62 -8.03 -10.59 3.39
N ASN A 63 -8.72 -9.93 2.50
CA ASN A 63 -8.57 -10.09 1.06
C ASN A 63 -7.64 -8.99 0.52
N VAL A 64 -6.46 -9.35 0.08
CA VAL A 64 -5.53 -8.47 -0.61
C VAL A 64 -5.46 -8.80 -2.09
N ILE A 65 -5.02 -7.85 -2.91
CA ILE A 65 -4.87 -8.02 -4.35
C ILE A 65 -3.58 -7.34 -4.82
N ALA A 66 -2.96 -7.87 -5.86
CA ALA A 66 -1.78 -7.32 -6.53
C ALA A 66 -0.57 -7.07 -5.59
N LEU A 67 -0.42 -7.90 -4.56
CA LEU A 67 0.72 -7.87 -3.63
C LEU A 67 1.64 -9.07 -3.87
N PRO A 68 2.53 -9.03 -4.89
CA PRO A 68 3.43 -10.14 -5.14
C PRO A 68 4.45 -10.28 -4.00
N PRO A 69 4.72 -11.48 -3.48
CA PRO A 69 5.64 -11.68 -2.35
C PRO A 69 7.04 -11.11 -2.57
N THR A 70 7.46 -11.01 -3.83
CA THR A 70 8.77 -10.50 -4.24
C THR A 70 8.77 -8.99 -4.52
N TRP A 71 7.66 -8.29 -4.36
CA TRP A 71 7.58 -6.84 -4.57
C TRP A 71 7.69 -6.12 -3.24
N ALA A 72 8.61 -5.16 -3.11
CA ALA A 72 8.77 -4.29 -1.93
C ALA A 72 8.67 -5.05 -0.58
N ASN A 73 9.16 -6.29 -0.54
CA ASN A 73 9.13 -7.16 0.65
C ASN A 73 7.74 -7.60 1.13
N TYR A 74 6.71 -7.56 0.27
CA TYR A 74 5.35 -7.96 0.66
C TYR A 74 5.27 -9.39 1.23
N GLY A 75 6.13 -10.30 0.80
CA GLY A 75 6.19 -11.65 1.37
C GLY A 75 6.45 -11.66 2.88
N ALA A 76 7.39 -10.83 3.35
CA ALA A 76 7.66 -10.67 4.78
C ALA A 76 6.55 -9.91 5.50
N ILE A 77 5.98 -8.87 4.86
CA ILE A 77 4.88 -8.04 5.39
C ILE A 77 3.63 -8.90 5.63
N LEU A 78 3.19 -9.65 4.63
CA LEU A 78 2.04 -10.57 4.70
C LEU A 78 2.26 -11.62 5.81
N SER A 79 3.45 -12.21 5.87
CA SER A 79 3.81 -13.19 6.88
C SER A 79 3.82 -12.61 8.29
N ALA A 80 4.38 -11.40 8.47
CA ALA A 80 4.44 -10.71 9.75
C ALA A 80 3.05 -10.31 10.26
N PHE A 81 2.16 -9.83 9.37
CA PHE A 81 0.77 -9.54 9.72
C PHE A 81 0.04 -10.77 10.22
N THR A 82 0.11 -11.87 9.46
CA THR A 82 -0.52 -13.14 9.84
C THR A 82 0.05 -13.68 11.16
N ALA A 83 1.37 -13.64 11.33
CA ALA A 83 2.01 -14.09 12.56
C ALA A 83 1.59 -13.25 13.79
N LYS A 84 1.46 -11.93 13.61
CA LYS A 84 1.10 -11.00 14.70
C LYS A 84 -0.37 -11.13 15.12
N TYR A 85 -1.28 -11.28 14.17
CA TYR A 85 -2.71 -11.17 14.43
C TYR A 85 -3.48 -12.49 14.29
N GLY A 86 -2.93 -13.51 13.64
CA GLY A 86 -3.61 -14.79 13.39
C GLY A 86 -4.71 -14.67 12.31
N ILE A 87 -4.72 -13.60 11.51
CA ILE A 87 -5.70 -13.37 10.46
C ILE A 87 -5.20 -14.01 9.17
N LYS A 88 -6.07 -14.78 8.51
CA LYS A 88 -5.77 -15.40 7.22
C LYS A 88 -5.76 -14.34 6.13
N ILE A 89 -4.75 -14.35 5.27
CA ILE A 89 -4.71 -13.51 4.08
C ILE A 89 -5.09 -14.33 2.84
N ASN A 90 -6.07 -13.86 2.08
CA ASN A 90 -6.37 -14.34 0.75
C ASN A 90 -5.75 -13.35 -0.25
N SER A 91 -4.76 -13.79 -1.01
CA SER A 91 -4.06 -12.96 -2.01
C SER A 91 -4.59 -13.31 -3.40
N ALA A 92 -5.20 -12.33 -4.07
CA ALA A 92 -5.69 -12.44 -5.43
C ALA A 92 -4.74 -11.76 -6.41
N LEU A 93 -4.59 -12.30 -7.63
CA LEU A 93 -3.85 -11.69 -8.73
C LEU A 93 -2.52 -11.04 -8.26
N PRO A 94 -1.58 -11.78 -7.65
CA PRO A 94 -0.39 -11.16 -7.05
C PRO A 94 0.40 -10.29 -8.04
N ASP A 95 0.45 -10.65 -9.32
CA ASP A 95 1.11 -9.86 -10.37
C ASP A 95 0.15 -8.90 -11.10
N GLY A 96 -0.98 -8.55 -10.47
CA GLY A 96 -1.98 -7.64 -11.01
C GLY A 96 -1.46 -6.21 -11.16
N SER A 97 -2.05 -5.47 -12.09
CA SER A 97 -1.82 -4.03 -12.24
C SER A 97 -2.85 -3.23 -11.42
N SER A 98 -2.54 -1.97 -11.11
CA SER A 98 -3.46 -1.06 -10.41
C SER A 98 -4.85 -0.96 -11.09
N GLN A 99 -4.94 -1.08 -12.41
CA GLN A 99 -6.21 -1.10 -13.13
C GLN A 99 -6.98 -2.41 -12.88
N GLN A 100 -6.28 -3.53 -12.72
CA GLN A 100 -6.92 -4.82 -12.41
C GLN A 100 -7.44 -4.84 -10.97
N GLU A 101 -6.77 -4.16 -10.04
CA GLU A 101 -7.28 -3.97 -8.67
C GLU A 101 -8.62 -3.23 -8.66
N VAL A 102 -8.67 -2.07 -9.35
CA VAL A 102 -9.91 -1.30 -9.50
C VAL A 102 -11.00 -2.11 -10.20
N GLN A 103 -10.64 -2.87 -11.22
CA GLN A 103 -11.59 -3.75 -11.91
C GLN A 103 -12.14 -4.83 -10.97
N ALA A 104 -11.29 -5.44 -10.15
CA ALA A 104 -11.73 -6.45 -9.16
C ALA A 104 -12.69 -5.85 -8.13
N VAL A 105 -12.43 -4.64 -7.61
CA VAL A 105 -13.36 -3.94 -6.71
C VAL A 105 -14.74 -3.76 -7.35
N LYS A 106 -14.78 -3.42 -8.64
CA LYS A 106 -16.05 -3.19 -9.37
C LYS A 106 -16.79 -4.50 -9.67
N THR A 107 -16.08 -5.53 -10.10
CA THR A 107 -16.68 -6.81 -10.52
C THR A 107 -17.06 -7.70 -9.34
N GLU A 108 -16.31 -7.64 -8.24
CA GLU A 108 -16.55 -8.46 -7.03
C GLU A 108 -17.38 -7.70 -5.96
N HIS A 109 -17.87 -6.50 -6.29
CA HIS A 109 -18.64 -5.67 -5.36
C HIS A 109 -19.79 -6.46 -4.72
N GLY A 110 -19.88 -6.40 -3.38
CA GLY A 110 -20.90 -7.08 -2.60
C GLY A 110 -20.69 -8.58 -2.43
N THR A 111 -19.57 -9.13 -2.89
CA THR A 111 -19.20 -10.53 -2.66
C THR A 111 -18.17 -10.66 -1.55
N ALA A 112 -18.06 -11.86 -0.95
CA ALA A 112 -17.02 -12.16 0.03
C ALA A 112 -15.60 -12.25 -0.58
N LYS A 113 -15.46 -12.13 -1.91
CA LYS A 113 -14.17 -12.18 -2.62
C LYS A 113 -13.63 -10.80 -2.97
N ALA A 114 -14.46 -9.74 -2.81
CA ALA A 114 -14.02 -8.39 -3.10
C ALA A 114 -12.72 -8.06 -2.34
N PRO A 115 -11.76 -7.35 -2.94
CA PRO A 115 -10.59 -6.87 -2.23
C PRO A 115 -11.00 -5.98 -1.05
N ASP A 116 -10.37 -6.14 0.10
CA ASP A 116 -10.55 -5.26 1.26
C ASP A 116 -9.72 -3.98 1.11
N VAL A 117 -8.53 -4.11 0.57
CA VAL A 117 -7.52 -3.05 0.43
C VAL A 117 -6.89 -3.07 -0.95
N LEU A 118 -6.35 -1.93 -1.37
CA LEU A 118 -5.67 -1.73 -2.64
C LEU A 118 -4.32 -1.05 -2.41
N ASP A 119 -3.33 -1.40 -3.25
CA ASP A 119 -2.02 -0.76 -3.34
C ASP A 119 -1.81 -0.25 -4.77
N VAL A 120 -2.24 0.95 -5.05
CA VAL A 120 -2.35 1.46 -6.43
C VAL A 120 -1.41 2.63 -6.71
N GLY A 121 -1.01 2.76 -7.97
CA GLY A 121 -0.32 3.97 -8.44
C GLY A 121 -1.20 5.22 -8.31
N MET A 122 -0.58 6.36 -8.03
CA MET A 122 -1.26 7.63 -7.72
C MET A 122 -2.30 8.06 -8.76
N ALA A 123 -2.00 7.91 -10.04
CA ALA A 123 -2.98 8.28 -11.09
C ALA A 123 -4.26 7.44 -11.01
N VAL A 124 -4.14 6.17 -10.62
CA VAL A 124 -5.29 5.27 -10.43
C VAL A 124 -6.04 5.61 -9.15
N ALA A 125 -5.32 5.90 -8.05
CA ALA A 125 -5.93 6.35 -6.80
C ALA A 125 -6.80 7.60 -7.01
N LEU A 126 -6.23 8.64 -7.63
CA LEU A 126 -6.92 9.91 -7.91
C LEU A 126 -8.15 9.75 -8.81
N ALA A 127 -8.09 8.85 -9.78
CA ALA A 127 -9.21 8.60 -10.71
C ALA A 127 -10.34 7.76 -10.10
N ASN A 128 -10.15 7.12 -8.93
CA ASN A 128 -11.08 6.15 -8.39
C ASN A 128 -11.45 6.39 -6.90
N THR A 129 -11.30 7.62 -6.40
CA THR A 129 -11.55 7.97 -4.98
C THR A 129 -12.95 7.61 -4.49
N THR A 130 -13.94 7.56 -5.37
CA THR A 130 -15.34 7.18 -5.03
C THR A 130 -15.50 5.73 -4.61
N LEU A 131 -14.51 4.88 -4.89
CA LEU A 131 -14.47 3.48 -4.49
C LEU A 131 -13.89 3.27 -3.08
N PHE A 132 -13.32 4.31 -2.48
CA PHE A 132 -12.58 4.22 -1.23
C PHE A 132 -13.41 4.72 -0.04
N THR A 133 -13.06 4.25 1.15
CA THR A 133 -13.62 4.74 2.42
C THR A 133 -12.52 5.40 3.24
N PRO A 134 -12.80 6.53 3.92
CA PRO A 134 -11.77 7.24 4.66
C PRO A 134 -11.33 6.48 5.90
N TYR A 135 -10.01 6.47 6.14
CA TYR A 135 -9.43 6.00 7.39
C TYR A 135 -8.08 6.66 7.63
N GLN A 136 -7.90 7.20 8.83
CA GLN A 136 -6.64 7.80 9.28
C GLN A 136 -5.97 6.88 10.29
N VAL A 137 -4.79 6.37 9.93
CA VAL A 137 -3.97 5.51 10.78
C VAL A 137 -3.45 6.27 12.02
N SER A 138 -3.03 5.54 13.03
CA SER A 138 -2.54 6.13 14.31
C SER A 138 -1.32 7.03 14.10
N SER A 139 -0.48 6.79 13.10
CA SER A 139 0.67 7.61 12.72
C SER A 139 0.34 8.68 11.66
N TRP A 140 -0.92 9.03 11.49
CA TRP A 140 -1.39 9.96 10.44
C TRP A 140 -0.58 11.26 10.33
N SER A 141 -0.15 11.83 11.46
CA SER A 141 0.66 13.06 11.50
C SER A 141 2.04 12.88 10.85
N ASP A 142 2.58 11.68 10.82
CA ASP A 142 3.92 11.36 10.34
C ASP A 142 3.98 11.21 8.82
N ILE A 143 2.82 11.01 8.17
CA ILE A 143 2.69 11.02 6.73
C ILE A 143 2.71 12.46 6.23
N PRO A 144 3.62 12.86 5.31
CA PRO A 144 3.66 14.23 4.77
C PRO A 144 2.32 14.65 4.15
N THR A 145 1.92 15.90 4.33
CA THR A 145 0.63 16.43 3.85
C THR A 145 0.46 16.26 2.33
N ALA A 146 1.53 16.39 1.56
CA ALA A 146 1.48 16.22 0.11
C ALA A 146 1.31 14.75 -0.33
N GLN A 147 1.43 13.81 0.60
CA GLN A 147 1.41 12.37 0.33
C GLN A 147 0.16 11.68 0.88
N LYS A 148 -0.88 12.43 1.22
CA LYS A 148 -2.15 11.90 1.72
C LYS A 148 -3.34 12.76 1.31
N GLU A 149 -4.48 12.12 1.10
CA GLU A 149 -5.76 12.80 0.95
C GLU A 149 -6.26 13.20 2.35
N PRO A 150 -6.67 14.45 2.59
CA PRO A 150 -6.92 14.99 3.95
C PRO A 150 -7.91 14.20 4.79
N THR A 151 -8.88 13.51 4.19
CA THR A 151 -9.88 12.71 4.91
C THR A 151 -9.44 11.26 5.13
N GLY A 152 -8.38 10.81 4.43
CA GLY A 152 -7.87 9.44 4.50
C GLY A 152 -8.47 8.48 3.48
N LEU A 153 -8.99 8.98 2.36
CA LEU A 153 -9.46 8.12 1.25
C LEU A 153 -8.31 7.31 0.62
N TRP A 154 -7.13 7.90 0.56
CA TRP A 154 -5.90 7.27 0.14
C TRP A 154 -4.71 7.99 0.81
N TYR A 155 -3.63 7.29 0.99
CA TYR A 155 -2.36 7.85 1.47
C TYR A 155 -1.20 7.01 0.99
N GLN A 156 -0.08 7.67 0.67
CA GLN A 156 1.10 6.98 0.17
C GLN A 156 1.74 6.15 1.27
N ASP A 157 2.42 5.08 0.88
CA ASP A 157 2.94 4.06 1.80
C ASP A 157 4.44 3.87 1.67
N TYR A 158 4.91 3.45 0.52
CA TYR A 158 6.32 3.27 0.19
C TYR A 158 6.61 3.70 -1.23
N GLY A 159 7.88 3.95 -1.51
CA GLY A 159 8.30 4.34 -2.84
C GLY A 159 9.80 4.20 -3.07
N GLY A 160 10.23 4.76 -4.16
CA GLY A 160 11.62 4.78 -4.58
C GLY A 160 11.82 5.69 -5.78
N TYR A 161 12.94 5.49 -6.46
CA TYR A 161 13.27 6.22 -7.66
C TYR A 161 13.24 5.29 -8.87
N MET A 162 12.75 5.81 -9.99
CA MET A 162 12.81 5.09 -11.25
C MET A 162 14.28 4.92 -11.68
N ALA A 163 14.64 3.72 -12.11
CA ALA A 163 15.99 3.31 -12.40
C ALA A 163 16.05 2.38 -13.60
N VAL A 164 17.26 2.20 -14.13
CA VAL A 164 17.60 1.11 -15.05
C VAL A 164 18.43 0.08 -14.31
N GLY A 165 17.86 -1.10 -14.07
CA GLY A 165 18.60 -2.27 -13.62
C GLY A 165 19.18 -3.01 -14.82
N TYR A 166 20.43 -3.47 -14.73
CA TYR A 166 21.07 -4.11 -15.87
C TYR A 166 22.18 -5.08 -15.50
N SER A 167 22.38 -6.09 -16.33
CA SER A 167 23.54 -7.00 -16.23
C SER A 167 24.83 -6.25 -16.55
N SER A 168 25.86 -6.42 -15.70
CA SER A 168 27.18 -5.79 -15.88
C SER A 168 27.91 -6.20 -17.16
N LYS A 169 27.45 -7.26 -17.85
CA LYS A 169 27.98 -7.66 -19.17
C LYS A 169 27.88 -6.57 -20.23
N PHE A 170 26.98 -5.60 -20.05
CA PHE A 170 26.83 -4.45 -20.95
C PHE A 170 27.81 -3.30 -20.66
N GLY A 171 28.71 -3.45 -19.67
CA GLY A 171 29.61 -2.41 -19.22
C GLY A 171 28.93 -1.39 -18.31
N THR A 172 29.38 -0.15 -18.32
CA THR A 172 28.79 0.94 -17.56
C THR A 172 27.77 1.69 -18.42
N ILE A 173 26.59 1.98 -17.86
CA ILE A 173 25.58 2.87 -18.41
C ILE A 173 25.72 4.20 -17.67
N THR A 174 25.86 5.29 -18.40
CA THR A 174 26.00 6.66 -17.89
C THR A 174 24.87 7.58 -18.34
N SER A 175 24.13 7.16 -19.36
CA SER A 175 23.03 7.90 -19.96
C SER A 175 22.01 6.91 -20.53
N LEU A 176 20.74 7.29 -20.62
CA LEU A 176 19.74 6.49 -21.30
C LEU A 176 20.04 6.31 -22.79
N ASN A 177 20.72 7.27 -23.42
CA ASN A 177 21.11 7.19 -24.81
C ASN A 177 22.15 6.07 -25.08
N ASP A 178 22.89 5.60 -24.06
CA ASP A 178 23.75 4.43 -24.19
C ASP A 178 22.97 3.18 -24.62
N LEU A 179 21.68 3.09 -24.21
CA LEU A 179 20.79 1.99 -24.54
C LEU A 179 20.42 1.90 -26.04
N LEU A 180 20.70 2.95 -26.83
CA LEU A 180 20.50 2.95 -28.28
C LEU A 180 21.64 2.23 -29.02
N SER A 181 22.75 1.92 -28.33
CA SER A 181 23.88 1.19 -28.93
C SER A 181 23.47 -0.23 -29.35
N PRO A 182 24.02 -0.75 -30.46
CA PRO A 182 23.73 -2.11 -30.96
C PRO A 182 24.00 -3.25 -29.97
N LYS A 183 24.85 -3.03 -28.97
CA LYS A 183 25.13 -4.04 -27.90
C LYS A 183 23.90 -4.40 -27.07
N PHE A 184 22.87 -3.54 -27.06
CA PHE A 184 21.63 -3.76 -26.32
C PHE A 184 20.51 -4.41 -27.15
N LYS A 185 20.82 -4.98 -28.31
CA LYS A 185 19.83 -5.61 -29.20
C LYS A 185 18.94 -6.59 -28.44
N GLY A 186 17.61 -6.34 -28.44
CA GLY A 186 16.59 -7.16 -27.77
C GLY A 186 16.67 -7.18 -26.24
N ALA A 187 17.45 -6.29 -25.61
CA ALA A 187 17.77 -6.38 -24.20
C ALA A 187 16.92 -5.51 -23.28
N VAL A 188 16.37 -4.39 -23.77
CA VAL A 188 15.74 -3.34 -22.95
C VAL A 188 14.26 -3.61 -22.79
N ALA A 189 13.79 -3.79 -21.56
CA ALA A 189 12.41 -4.10 -21.24
C ALA A 189 11.79 -3.09 -20.25
N LEU A 190 10.45 -3.00 -20.28
CA LEU A 190 9.64 -2.34 -19.25
C LEU A 190 9.06 -3.38 -18.28
N ASN A 191 8.78 -2.92 -17.07
CA ASN A 191 8.06 -3.70 -16.07
C ASN A 191 6.54 -3.52 -16.27
N GLY A 192 6.01 -4.10 -17.34
CA GLY A 192 4.60 -4.08 -17.67
C GLY A 192 4.22 -3.18 -18.85
N ASN A 193 2.91 -3.08 -19.08
CA ASN A 193 2.33 -2.21 -20.10
C ASN A 193 2.14 -0.79 -19.53
N PRO A 194 2.74 0.26 -20.11
CA PRO A 194 2.64 1.62 -19.58
C PRO A 194 1.23 2.23 -19.59
N THR A 195 0.27 1.62 -20.30
CA THR A 195 -1.13 2.10 -20.28
C THR A 195 -1.92 1.53 -19.10
N SER A 196 -1.38 0.55 -18.35
CA SER A 196 -2.08 -0.13 -17.26
C SER A 196 -1.21 -0.36 -16.01
N ALA A 197 0.12 -0.30 -16.14
CA ALA A 197 1.06 -0.54 -15.04
C ALA A 197 1.82 0.75 -14.68
N ASN A 198 1.72 1.18 -13.41
CA ASN A 198 2.33 2.41 -12.91
C ASN A 198 3.86 2.42 -13.07
N ALA A 199 4.55 1.34 -12.75
CA ALA A 199 6.00 1.25 -12.89
C ALA A 199 6.45 1.43 -14.35
N ALA A 200 5.74 0.82 -15.30
CA ALA A 200 6.05 0.96 -16.73
C ALA A 200 5.78 2.39 -17.25
N LEU A 201 4.69 3.03 -16.80
CA LEU A 201 4.40 4.44 -17.14
C LEU A 201 5.50 5.35 -16.61
N ASN A 202 5.93 5.16 -15.36
CA ASN A 202 7.02 5.94 -14.78
C ASN A 202 8.36 5.68 -15.47
N GLY A 203 8.62 4.48 -16.00
CA GLY A 203 9.77 4.20 -16.86
C GLY A 203 9.77 5.05 -18.14
N VAL A 204 8.60 5.23 -18.76
CA VAL A 204 8.44 6.12 -19.92
C VAL A 204 8.61 7.58 -19.49
N MET A 205 8.07 7.98 -18.33
CA MET A 205 8.22 9.34 -17.81
C MET A 205 9.68 9.67 -17.45
N MET A 206 10.42 8.74 -16.85
CA MET A 206 11.86 8.93 -16.61
C MET A 206 12.62 9.16 -17.93
N ALA A 207 12.31 8.38 -18.96
CA ALA A 207 12.90 8.60 -20.29
C ALA A 207 12.49 9.96 -20.88
N ASN A 208 11.24 10.38 -20.67
CA ASN A 208 10.77 11.71 -21.09
C ASN A 208 11.61 12.83 -20.45
N LEU A 209 11.80 12.77 -19.14
CA LEU A 209 12.61 13.78 -18.42
C LEU A 209 14.09 13.75 -18.87
N ALA A 210 14.64 12.56 -19.09
CA ALA A 210 16.03 12.41 -19.56
C ALA A 210 16.29 12.98 -20.96
N GLU A 211 15.27 12.96 -21.83
CA GLU A 211 15.29 13.58 -23.16
C GLU A 211 14.94 15.09 -23.12
N GLY A 212 14.75 15.68 -21.93
CA GLY A 212 14.45 17.11 -21.76
C GLY A 212 12.96 17.46 -21.77
N GLY A 213 12.08 16.48 -21.75
CA GLY A 213 10.64 16.67 -21.68
C GLY A 213 10.15 17.16 -20.31
N SER A 214 8.90 17.62 -20.24
CA SER A 214 8.29 18.13 -19.01
C SER A 214 7.42 17.06 -18.32
N PRO A 215 7.15 17.20 -17.01
CA PRO A 215 6.23 16.29 -16.29
C PRO A 215 4.78 16.28 -16.82
N GLY A 216 4.36 17.31 -17.55
CA GLY A 216 3.01 17.41 -18.12
C GLY A 216 2.83 16.66 -19.46
N SER A 217 3.87 16.05 -19.98
CA SER A 217 3.85 15.30 -21.25
C SER A 217 4.73 14.06 -21.16
N ILE A 218 4.40 13.01 -21.90
CA ILE A 218 5.24 11.81 -22.04
C ILE A 218 5.79 11.65 -23.48
N ALA A 219 5.65 12.69 -24.31
CA ALA A 219 5.91 12.59 -25.74
C ALA A 219 7.36 12.21 -26.05
N ASP A 220 8.34 12.84 -25.37
CA ASP A 220 9.76 12.56 -25.58
C ASP A 220 10.16 11.16 -25.06
N GLY A 221 9.55 10.71 -23.97
CA GLY A 221 9.71 9.34 -23.48
C GLY A 221 9.18 8.30 -24.48
N VAL A 222 8.01 8.54 -25.06
CA VAL A 222 7.46 7.70 -26.13
C VAL A 222 8.37 7.71 -27.36
N ALA A 223 8.91 8.88 -27.73
CA ALA A 223 9.87 9.00 -28.82
C ALA A 223 11.16 8.22 -28.54
N PHE A 224 11.68 8.25 -27.31
CA PHE A 224 12.83 7.46 -26.90
C PHE A 224 12.58 5.93 -27.06
N PHE A 225 11.44 5.43 -26.58
CA PHE A 225 11.10 4.01 -26.74
C PHE A 225 10.86 3.63 -28.22
N LYS A 226 10.38 4.55 -29.06
CA LYS A 226 10.32 4.36 -30.52
C LYS A 226 11.72 4.23 -31.12
N LYS A 227 12.70 5.05 -30.68
CA LYS A 227 14.12 4.93 -31.10
C LYS A 227 14.68 3.56 -30.67
N LEU A 228 14.46 3.12 -29.42
CA LEU A 228 14.86 1.79 -28.95
C LEU A 228 14.28 0.66 -29.81
N LYS A 229 13.01 0.77 -30.16
CA LYS A 229 12.33 -0.23 -31.03
C LYS A 229 12.92 -0.22 -32.44
N ALA A 230 13.16 0.95 -33.02
CA ALA A 230 13.75 1.09 -34.36
C ALA A 230 15.18 0.54 -34.41
N ALA A 231 15.97 0.73 -33.33
CA ALA A 231 17.30 0.12 -33.19
C ALA A 231 17.27 -1.40 -32.95
N GLY A 232 16.09 -1.98 -32.71
CA GLY A 232 15.93 -3.40 -32.37
C GLY A 232 16.36 -3.73 -30.92
N ASN A 233 16.50 -2.73 -30.05
CA ASN A 233 16.98 -2.89 -28.68
C ASN A 233 15.86 -3.14 -27.68
N PHE A 234 14.62 -2.68 -27.99
CA PHE A 234 13.46 -2.91 -27.12
C PHE A 234 12.99 -4.37 -27.17
N SER A 235 12.83 -4.95 -25.99
CA SER A 235 12.21 -6.27 -25.81
C SER A 235 10.74 -6.09 -25.43
N PRO A 236 9.79 -6.75 -26.13
CA PRO A 236 8.38 -6.71 -25.76
C PRO A 236 8.04 -7.60 -24.55
N VAL A 237 9.01 -8.35 -24.05
CA VAL A 237 8.84 -9.25 -22.89
C VAL A 237 8.70 -8.38 -21.63
N GLN A 238 7.63 -8.59 -20.87
CA GLN A 238 7.48 -7.97 -19.56
C GLN A 238 8.60 -8.44 -18.63
N ALA A 239 9.29 -7.48 -18.02
CA ALA A 239 10.31 -7.78 -17.04
C ALA A 239 9.68 -8.28 -15.72
N THR A 240 10.15 -9.43 -15.25
CA THR A 240 9.82 -10.04 -13.97
C THR A 240 11.10 -10.57 -13.34
N GLY A 241 11.08 -10.90 -12.04
CA GLY A 241 12.23 -11.55 -11.40
C GLY A 241 12.68 -12.83 -12.12
N ALA A 242 11.74 -13.59 -12.67
CA ALA A 242 12.02 -14.82 -13.44
C ALA A 242 12.73 -14.50 -14.77
N THR A 243 12.24 -13.53 -15.55
CA THR A 243 12.85 -13.16 -16.84
C THR A 243 14.21 -12.49 -16.68
N ILE A 244 14.42 -11.76 -15.59
CA ILE A 244 15.74 -11.20 -15.23
C ILE A 244 16.73 -12.33 -14.91
N LYS A 245 16.35 -13.26 -14.02
CA LYS A 245 17.20 -14.42 -13.67
C LYS A 245 17.54 -15.31 -14.87
N ALA A 246 16.58 -15.51 -15.76
CA ALA A 246 16.77 -16.24 -17.01
C ALA A 246 17.64 -15.49 -18.04
N GLY A 247 17.93 -14.21 -17.81
CA GLY A 247 18.66 -13.36 -18.76
C GLY A 247 17.85 -12.94 -19.99
N THR A 248 16.53 -13.14 -19.96
CA THR A 248 15.61 -12.77 -21.05
C THR A 248 15.38 -11.26 -21.09
N THR A 249 15.33 -10.62 -19.93
CA THR A 249 15.21 -9.16 -19.78
C THR A 249 16.41 -8.61 -19.00
N PRO A 250 17.59 -8.54 -19.62
CA PRO A 250 18.83 -8.22 -18.92
C PRO A 250 19.05 -6.72 -18.70
N VAL A 251 18.14 -5.86 -19.14
CA VAL A 251 18.09 -4.40 -18.91
C VAL A 251 16.64 -4.00 -18.68
N VAL A 252 16.33 -3.42 -17.54
CA VAL A 252 14.96 -3.21 -17.10
C VAL A 252 14.75 -1.81 -16.54
N PHE A 253 13.76 -1.10 -17.05
CA PHE A 253 13.22 0.11 -16.42
C PHE A 253 12.27 -0.30 -15.29
N ASN A 254 12.64 -0.03 -14.05
CA ASN A 254 11.85 -0.35 -12.87
C ASN A 254 12.29 0.52 -11.67
N TRP A 255 11.55 0.47 -10.58
CA TRP A 255 11.92 1.11 -9.33
C TRP A 255 13.28 0.61 -8.81
N ASP A 256 14.05 1.48 -8.17
CA ASP A 256 15.39 1.17 -7.66
C ASP A 256 15.37 0.00 -6.66
N TYR A 257 14.39 -0.07 -5.77
CA TYR A 257 14.25 -1.16 -4.81
C TYR A 257 13.96 -2.52 -5.47
N LEU A 258 13.31 -2.54 -6.63
CA LEU A 258 13.08 -3.74 -7.44
C LEU A 258 14.26 -4.08 -8.35
N ASN A 259 15.20 -3.17 -8.45
CA ASN A 259 16.45 -3.34 -9.20
C ASN A 259 17.67 -3.60 -8.30
N LEU A 260 17.48 -3.73 -6.98
CA LEU A 260 18.61 -4.07 -6.10
C LEU A 260 19.14 -5.47 -6.43
N PRO A 261 20.49 -5.68 -6.46
CA PRO A 261 21.08 -7.00 -6.70
C PRO A 261 20.58 -8.08 -5.75
N SER A 262 20.34 -7.72 -4.48
CA SER A 262 19.76 -8.61 -3.46
C SER A 262 18.34 -9.04 -3.79
N TYR A 263 17.56 -8.13 -4.39
CA TYR A 263 16.18 -8.38 -4.78
C TYR A 263 16.11 -9.24 -6.05
N VAL A 264 16.80 -8.84 -7.12
CA VAL A 264 16.76 -9.59 -8.38
C VAL A 264 17.47 -10.95 -8.29
N GLY A 265 18.35 -11.14 -7.30
CA GLY A 265 19.09 -12.39 -7.08
C GLY A 265 20.06 -12.73 -8.23
N VAL A 266 20.67 -11.69 -8.82
CA VAL A 266 21.65 -11.78 -9.90
C VAL A 266 22.91 -11.03 -9.48
N SER A 267 24.01 -11.73 -9.27
CA SER A 267 25.25 -11.18 -8.69
C SER A 267 25.93 -10.11 -9.54
N ASN A 268 25.79 -10.19 -10.86
CA ASN A 268 26.37 -9.25 -11.81
C ASN A 268 25.38 -8.15 -12.25
N TRP A 269 24.45 -7.79 -11.38
CA TRP A 269 23.44 -6.78 -11.63
C TRP A 269 23.86 -5.40 -11.11
N LYS A 270 23.57 -4.36 -11.87
CA LYS A 270 23.85 -2.95 -11.54
C LYS A 270 22.57 -2.12 -11.63
N VAL A 271 22.54 -1.00 -10.93
CA VAL A 271 21.44 -0.03 -10.94
C VAL A 271 21.98 1.33 -11.40
N PHE A 272 21.28 1.97 -12.30
CA PHE A 272 21.58 3.31 -12.80
C PHE A 272 20.34 4.20 -12.64
N ILE A 273 20.47 5.31 -11.91
CA ILE A 273 19.47 6.37 -11.79
C ILE A 273 19.99 7.56 -12.58
N PRO A 274 19.32 8.01 -13.66
CA PRO A 274 19.77 9.16 -14.44
C PRO A 274 19.72 10.45 -13.60
N GLN A 275 20.85 11.13 -13.44
CA GLN A 275 20.93 12.36 -12.63
C GLN A 275 20.13 13.54 -13.21
N ASN A 276 19.93 13.55 -14.53
CA ASN A 276 19.11 14.53 -15.23
C ASN A 276 17.63 14.16 -15.30
N ALA A 277 17.23 13.04 -14.72
CA ALA A 277 15.84 12.54 -14.75
C ALA A 277 15.51 11.75 -13.46
N VAL A 278 15.82 12.35 -12.31
CA VAL A 278 15.48 11.77 -11.00
C VAL A 278 13.96 11.82 -10.84
N LEU A 279 13.31 10.67 -11.00
CA LEU A 279 11.87 10.52 -10.86
C LEU A 279 11.56 9.65 -9.66
N GLY A 280 11.08 10.26 -8.57
CA GLY A 280 10.55 9.58 -7.40
C GLY A 280 9.07 9.23 -7.56
N GLY A 281 8.63 8.16 -6.92
CA GLY A 281 7.22 7.80 -6.87
C GLY A 281 6.90 6.90 -5.69
N TYR A 282 5.70 7.07 -5.16
CA TYR A 282 5.12 6.27 -4.10
C TYR A 282 3.83 5.62 -4.59
N TYR A 283 3.53 4.44 -4.07
CA TYR A 283 2.22 3.83 -4.20
C TYR A 283 1.27 4.41 -3.14
N ALA A 284 -0.01 4.10 -3.26
CA ALA A 284 -1.02 4.57 -2.33
C ALA A 284 -1.90 3.42 -1.86
N GLN A 285 -2.04 3.31 -0.56
CA GLN A 285 -3.01 2.45 0.09
C GLN A 285 -4.40 3.10 0.07
N ALA A 286 -5.41 2.27 -0.09
CA ALA A 286 -6.80 2.65 0.02
C ALA A 286 -7.65 1.48 0.52
N ILE A 287 -8.61 1.75 1.38
CA ILE A 287 -9.59 0.76 1.82
C ILE A 287 -10.78 0.77 0.85
N ASN A 288 -11.15 -0.38 0.31
CA ASN A 288 -12.35 -0.53 -0.49
C ASN A 288 -13.60 -0.16 0.33
N LYS A 289 -14.44 0.75 -0.19
CA LYS A 289 -15.69 1.16 0.45
C LYS A 289 -16.64 -0.01 0.69
N GLY A 290 -16.57 -1.04 -0.15
CA GLY A 290 -17.34 -2.28 -0.04
C GLY A 290 -16.54 -3.45 0.53
N ALA A 291 -15.50 -3.19 1.34
CA ALA A 291 -14.66 -4.23 1.93
C ALA A 291 -15.49 -5.25 2.72
N PRO A 292 -15.40 -6.55 2.40
CA PRO A 292 -16.12 -7.59 3.16
C PRO A 292 -15.57 -7.77 4.58
N HIS A 293 -14.32 -7.36 4.86
CA HIS A 293 -13.68 -7.46 6.16
C HIS A 293 -13.17 -6.09 6.63
N PRO A 294 -14.09 -5.15 6.98
CA PRO A 294 -13.73 -3.75 7.20
C PRO A 294 -12.82 -3.51 8.41
N ALA A 295 -12.88 -4.34 9.46
CA ALA A 295 -11.95 -4.23 10.59
C ALA A 295 -10.57 -4.77 10.22
N ALA A 296 -10.48 -5.88 9.49
CA ALA A 296 -9.22 -6.43 9.03
C ALA A 296 -8.51 -5.48 8.04
N ALA A 297 -9.27 -4.80 7.16
CA ALA A 297 -8.75 -3.76 6.28
C ALA A 297 -8.08 -2.62 7.06
N ARG A 298 -8.75 -2.09 8.09
CA ARG A 298 -8.21 -1.01 8.92
C ARG A 298 -7.02 -1.45 9.75
N LEU A 299 -7.05 -2.68 10.27
CA LEU A 299 -5.93 -3.24 10.99
C LEU A 299 -4.72 -3.48 10.09
N TRP A 300 -4.94 -3.80 8.82
CA TRP A 300 -3.88 -3.88 7.81
C TRP A 300 -3.21 -2.52 7.61
N GLU A 301 -3.98 -1.45 7.46
CA GLU A 301 -3.43 -0.10 7.36
C GLU A 301 -2.63 0.28 8.61
N GLU A 302 -3.16 0.06 9.81
CA GLU A 302 -2.40 0.32 11.07
C GLU A 302 -1.10 -0.49 11.15
N PHE A 303 -1.07 -1.69 10.60
CA PHE A 303 0.13 -2.51 10.54
C PHE A 303 1.13 -1.99 9.51
N LEU A 304 0.69 -1.60 8.33
CA LEU A 304 1.54 -1.06 7.27
C LEU A 304 2.22 0.25 7.69
N TYR A 305 1.52 1.12 8.41
CA TYR A 305 2.06 2.38 8.91
C TYR A 305 2.67 2.29 10.31
N SER A 306 2.80 1.10 10.85
CA SER A 306 3.53 0.88 12.10
C SER A 306 5.03 1.07 11.90
N GLN A 307 5.64 1.98 12.71
CA GLN A 307 7.08 2.23 12.74
C GLN A 307 7.87 1.25 13.63
N ALA A 308 7.19 0.29 14.27
CA ALA A 308 7.85 -0.76 15.02
C ALA A 308 8.85 -1.55 14.12
N ALA A 309 9.86 -2.18 14.73
CA ALA A 309 10.87 -2.94 13.99
C ALA A 309 10.27 -4.04 13.09
N SER A 310 9.14 -4.63 13.48
CA SER A 310 8.36 -5.60 12.70
C SER A 310 7.12 -5.02 12.05
N GLY A 311 6.97 -3.70 12.00
CA GLY A 311 5.89 -2.99 11.33
C GLY A 311 6.17 -2.75 9.85
N GLY A 312 5.16 -2.42 9.09
CA GLY A 312 5.26 -2.26 7.63
C GLY A 312 6.32 -1.27 7.19
N GLN A 313 6.45 -0.13 7.87
CA GLN A 313 7.43 0.90 7.49
C GLN A 313 8.88 0.37 7.51
N ASN A 314 9.30 -0.31 8.58
CA ASN A 314 10.64 -0.92 8.64
C ASN A 314 10.76 -2.19 7.75
N LEU A 315 9.67 -2.91 7.51
CA LEU A 315 9.69 -4.06 6.60
C LEU A 315 9.86 -3.64 5.13
N TRP A 316 9.25 -2.54 4.70
CA TRP A 316 9.53 -1.97 3.38
C TRP A 316 10.98 -1.51 3.26
N LEU A 317 11.48 -0.83 4.29
CA LEU A 317 12.87 -0.39 4.33
C LEU A 317 13.86 -1.55 4.21
N ALA A 318 13.58 -2.68 4.89
CA ALA A 318 14.36 -3.91 4.78
C ALA A 318 14.34 -4.49 3.35
N GLY A 319 13.26 -4.26 2.60
CA GLY A 319 13.14 -4.55 1.17
C GLY A 319 13.79 -3.54 0.24
N GLY A 320 14.38 -2.48 0.79
CA GLY A 320 15.02 -1.40 0.03
C GLY A 320 14.08 -0.34 -0.53
N ALA A 321 12.78 -0.42 -0.20
CA ALA A 321 11.82 0.64 -0.51
C ALA A 321 11.84 1.71 0.58
N ARG A 322 11.60 2.96 0.19
CA ARG A 322 11.56 4.09 1.12
C ARG A 322 10.16 4.19 1.73
N PRO A 323 10.03 4.01 3.06
CA PRO A 323 8.74 4.21 3.72
C PRO A 323 8.32 5.68 3.66
N VAL A 324 7.02 5.94 3.57
CA VAL A 324 6.49 7.31 3.50
C VAL A 324 6.78 8.11 4.77
N GLU A 325 6.88 7.44 5.91
CA GLU A 325 7.17 8.05 7.21
C GLU A 325 8.68 8.14 7.51
N GLN A 326 9.56 7.92 6.51
CA GLN A 326 11.01 7.85 6.72
C GLN A 326 11.57 9.06 7.49
N ALA A 327 11.13 10.27 7.19
CA ALA A 327 11.61 11.48 7.85
C ALA A 327 11.21 11.54 9.34
N ALA A 328 9.97 11.14 9.66
CA ALA A 328 9.49 11.02 11.04
C ALA A 328 10.26 9.94 11.80
N MET A 329 10.45 8.78 11.17
CA MET A 329 11.21 7.65 11.73
C MET A 329 12.68 8.01 12.01
N GLN A 330 13.30 8.83 11.17
CA GLN A 330 14.65 9.35 11.41
C GLN A 330 14.67 10.28 12.62
N THR A 331 13.66 11.15 12.73
CA THR A 331 13.56 12.14 13.82
C THR A 331 13.31 11.49 15.18
N ASN A 332 12.43 10.49 15.24
CA ASN A 332 12.05 9.80 16.48
C ASN A 332 12.90 8.56 16.80
N GLY A 333 13.84 8.20 15.92
CA GLY A 333 14.78 7.08 16.11
C GLY A 333 14.18 5.68 15.89
N SER A 334 12.98 5.57 15.32
CA SER A 334 12.34 4.28 15.03
C SER A 334 12.85 3.61 13.74
N ILE A 335 13.62 4.33 12.90
CA ILE A 335 14.15 3.81 11.64
C ILE A 335 15.24 2.76 11.88
N ASN A 336 15.20 1.68 11.12
CA ASN A 336 16.33 0.76 11.04
C ASN A 336 17.49 1.41 10.24
N THR A 337 18.49 1.91 10.96
CA THR A 337 19.63 2.64 10.35
C THR A 337 20.50 1.76 9.45
N THR A 338 20.58 0.46 9.72
CA THR A 338 21.33 -0.51 8.89
C THR A 338 20.66 -0.64 7.52
N ASP A 339 19.35 -0.75 7.48
CA ASP A 339 18.61 -0.88 6.22
C ASP A 339 18.52 0.46 5.47
N ALA A 340 18.34 1.56 6.20
CA ALA A 340 18.39 2.91 5.61
C ALA A 340 19.74 3.20 4.92
N GLY A 341 20.86 2.73 5.49
CA GLY A 341 22.18 2.88 4.91
C GLY A 341 22.44 2.08 3.62
N LYS A 342 21.55 1.14 3.27
CA LYS A 342 21.62 0.36 2.03
C LYS A 342 20.88 1.01 0.86
N LEU A 343 20.05 2.02 1.12
CA LEU A 343 19.30 2.70 0.06
C LEU A 343 20.24 3.38 -0.92
N PRO A 344 19.99 3.29 -2.25
CA PRO A 344 20.74 4.05 -3.22
C PRO A 344 20.71 5.54 -2.92
N SER A 345 21.88 6.19 -2.96
CA SER A 345 21.92 7.65 -2.85
C SER A 345 21.38 8.27 -4.13
N VAL A 346 20.60 9.34 -3.96
CA VAL A 346 20.10 10.18 -5.04
C VAL A 346 20.56 11.60 -4.70
N SER A 347 21.46 12.13 -5.49
CA SER A 347 22.03 13.48 -5.33
C SER A 347 21.29 14.46 -6.23
#